data_7e2c0fd414dcdf7df0b7a736e5e9c55c
#
_entry.id   7e2c0fd414dcdf7df0b7a736e5e9c55c
#
_cell.length_a   1.000
_cell.length_b   1.000
_cell.length_c   1.000
_cell.angle_alpha   90.00
_cell.angle_beta   90.00
_cell.angle_gamma   90.00
#
_symmetry.space_group_name_H-M   'P 1'
#
loop_
_entity.id
_entity.type
_entity.pdbx_description
1 polymer ?
#
loop_
_entity_poly.entity_id
_entity_poly.type
_entity_poly.pdbx_seq_one_letter_code
_entity_poly.pdbx_strand_id
1 'polypeptide(L)'
;VYKALMDAFIVASEVIASALRKGVRDFVICAGARNAALVEVLAQAEQAGLVTLWRHFEERSAGFFALGRTMSQRQPCAVVTTSGTAAAELLPSMIEAFYQQRPLLAITADRPARFRGTGAPQAIEQVGLFGVYAGAGNVADWQGVGPWHCNVELEEEFSPGAFSVPALDPEPETESRSRLTVGPLARWLREDTGLGLVVLLGGLEPEEQEEVWHFLNDLQVPVLADATSGLREALGRLGLPDGDRLLRENPPAKVLRIGDIPTGRFWRDLERLPSTQVWSITRRGFAGLARESQCLKSPAPQVIKSMGAVERIGDPLGFFLKTSRRAAQIEDLLESFPESEAAWVRTISSYASFATSIFLGNSMPVREWNLFAQHQRPVPQVRANRGANGIDGQLSTWLGATAHEENAWAMVGDLTALYDLAAPFLLGPCETKGRVLVVINNGGGRIFERLPRLADMQSTARELMVNPHAIELAGWAAMWGMNYCRVSQPDDLDHFTAGETMTLLEVIPDRQQTGEFWERWDRLT
;
A
#
# COMPACT_ATOMS: atom_id res chain seq x y z
N VAL A 1 -49.75 -1.33 -12.10
CA VAL A 1 -49.64 -0.70 -10.77
C VAL A 1 -48.26 -0.08 -10.70
N TYR A 2 -48.14 1.21 -11.02
CA TYR A 2 -46.89 1.97 -10.88
C TYR A 2 -46.56 2.04 -9.38
N LYS A 3 -45.50 1.33 -8.95
CA LYS A 3 -44.85 1.62 -7.67
C LYS A 3 -44.39 3.07 -7.79
N ALA A 4 -44.84 3.97 -6.92
CA ALA A 4 -44.42 5.37 -6.93
C ALA A 4 -42.87 5.36 -6.97
N LEU A 5 -42.31 5.90 -8.06
CA LEU A 5 -40.85 6.04 -8.20
C LEU A 5 -40.41 7.00 -7.10
N MET A 6 -39.59 6.53 -6.18
CA MET A 6 -38.99 7.42 -5.16
C MET A 6 -38.13 8.46 -5.89
N ASP A 7 -38.26 9.73 -5.48
CA ASP A 7 -37.43 10.81 -6.01
C ASP A 7 -35.95 10.46 -5.78
N ALA A 8 -35.12 10.62 -6.82
CA ALA A 8 -33.69 10.26 -6.75
C ALA A 8 -32.94 11.05 -5.66
N PHE A 9 -33.43 12.26 -5.30
CA PHE A 9 -32.87 13.01 -4.18
C PHE A 9 -33.11 12.34 -2.83
N ILE A 10 -34.29 11.74 -2.63
CA ILE A 10 -34.62 11.01 -1.40
C ILE A 10 -33.74 9.77 -1.28
N VAL A 11 -33.60 8.99 -2.36
CA VAL A 11 -32.72 7.81 -2.37
C VAL A 11 -31.27 8.19 -2.09
N ALA A 12 -30.76 9.25 -2.75
CA ALA A 12 -29.42 9.76 -2.52
C ALA A 12 -29.22 10.20 -1.06
N SER A 13 -30.21 10.89 -0.49
CA SER A 13 -30.18 11.34 0.92
C SER A 13 -30.07 10.18 1.89
N GLU A 14 -30.83 9.09 1.69
CA GLU A 14 -30.78 7.89 2.52
C GLU A 14 -29.42 7.17 2.44
N VAL A 15 -28.85 7.08 1.24
CA VAL A 15 -27.52 6.47 1.02
C VAL A 15 -26.43 7.26 1.73
N ILE A 16 -26.40 8.59 1.53
CA ILE A 16 -25.40 9.46 2.17
C ILE A 16 -25.58 9.49 3.70
N ALA A 17 -26.83 9.59 4.18
CA ALA A 17 -27.10 9.50 5.62
C ALA A 17 -26.62 8.18 6.23
N SER A 18 -26.78 7.07 5.51
CA SER A 18 -26.26 5.76 5.94
C SER A 18 -24.73 5.71 5.95
N ALA A 19 -24.06 6.31 4.95
CA ALA A 19 -22.60 6.41 4.92
C ALA A 19 -22.07 7.25 6.09
N LEU A 20 -22.74 8.37 6.42
CA LEU A 20 -22.38 9.20 7.56
C LEU A 20 -22.50 8.44 8.90
N ARG A 21 -23.57 7.62 9.07
CA ARG A 21 -23.71 6.76 10.27
C ARG A 21 -22.62 5.70 10.37
N LYS A 22 -22.09 5.19 9.23
CA LYS A 22 -20.94 4.28 9.18
C LYS A 22 -19.58 4.98 9.35
N GLY A 23 -19.57 6.26 9.68
CA GLY A 23 -18.36 7.03 9.95
C GLY A 23 -17.65 7.57 8.71
N VAL A 24 -18.23 7.45 7.51
CA VAL A 24 -17.65 8.05 6.30
C VAL A 24 -17.68 9.57 6.41
N ARG A 25 -16.52 10.20 6.23
CA ARG A 25 -16.38 11.67 6.26
C ARG A 25 -15.69 12.21 5.01
N ASP A 26 -14.91 11.40 4.32
CA ASP A 26 -14.27 11.73 3.05
C ASP A 26 -15.00 11.06 1.90
N PHE A 27 -15.34 11.85 0.87
CA PHE A 27 -15.99 11.36 -0.35
C PHE A 27 -15.19 11.84 -1.55
N VAL A 28 -14.77 10.90 -2.40
CA VAL A 28 -14.09 11.19 -3.67
C VAL A 28 -15.12 11.08 -4.79
N ILE A 29 -15.33 12.15 -5.54
CA ILE A 29 -16.41 12.24 -6.53
C ILE A 29 -15.84 12.27 -7.94
N CYS A 30 -16.29 11.32 -8.77
CA CYS A 30 -16.22 11.38 -10.23
C CYS A 30 -17.61 11.68 -10.78
N ALA A 31 -17.81 12.92 -11.25
CA ALA A 31 -19.12 13.42 -11.62
C ALA A 31 -19.58 12.90 -12.99
N GLY A 32 -20.88 12.63 -13.09
CA GLY A 32 -21.59 12.34 -14.33
C GLY A 32 -23.09 12.60 -14.14
N ALA A 33 -23.86 12.59 -15.22
CA ALA A 33 -25.29 12.94 -15.11
C ALA A 33 -26.07 12.01 -14.17
N ARG A 34 -25.73 10.71 -14.12
CA ARG A 34 -26.48 9.73 -13.34
C ARG A 34 -26.29 9.88 -11.83
N ASN A 35 -25.16 10.38 -11.36
CA ASN A 35 -24.94 10.60 -9.92
C ASN A 35 -25.23 12.03 -9.45
N ALA A 36 -25.91 12.86 -10.27
CA ALA A 36 -26.19 14.26 -9.93
C ALA A 36 -26.92 14.44 -8.61
N ALA A 37 -27.91 13.59 -8.30
CA ALA A 37 -28.63 13.62 -7.03
C ALA A 37 -27.70 13.33 -5.82
N LEU A 38 -26.77 12.38 -5.94
CA LEU A 38 -25.76 12.09 -4.91
C LEU A 38 -24.81 13.29 -4.72
N VAL A 39 -24.40 13.92 -5.81
CA VAL A 39 -23.52 15.11 -5.77
C VAL A 39 -24.22 16.28 -5.10
N GLU A 40 -25.50 16.51 -5.38
CA GLU A 40 -26.30 17.56 -4.76
C GLU A 40 -26.40 17.37 -3.24
N VAL A 41 -26.71 16.16 -2.78
CA VAL A 41 -26.78 15.84 -1.35
C VAL A 41 -25.42 16.01 -0.68
N LEU A 42 -24.35 15.56 -1.32
CA LEU A 42 -22.98 15.69 -0.80
C LEU A 42 -22.54 17.15 -0.71
N ALA A 43 -22.88 17.99 -1.69
CA ALA A 43 -22.60 19.42 -1.65
C ALA A 43 -23.29 20.11 -0.46
N GLN A 44 -24.55 19.75 -0.16
CA GLN A 44 -25.24 20.24 1.03
C GLN A 44 -24.60 19.73 2.32
N ALA A 45 -24.15 18.47 2.36
CA ALA A 45 -23.45 17.90 3.51
C ALA A 45 -22.10 18.60 3.76
N GLU A 46 -21.36 18.96 2.71
CA GLU A 46 -20.11 19.72 2.83
C GLU A 46 -20.36 21.14 3.35
N GLN A 47 -21.37 21.83 2.82
CA GLN A 47 -21.77 23.16 3.32
C GLN A 47 -22.17 23.13 4.80
N ALA A 48 -22.72 22.01 5.26
CA ALA A 48 -23.04 21.79 6.67
C ALA A 48 -21.83 21.36 7.52
N GLY A 49 -20.63 21.24 6.95
CA GLY A 49 -19.39 20.83 7.63
C GLY A 49 -19.36 19.35 8.06
N LEU A 50 -20.17 18.49 7.44
CA LEU A 50 -20.27 17.08 7.80
C LEU A 50 -19.25 16.19 7.08
N VAL A 51 -18.81 16.61 5.90
CA VAL A 51 -17.94 15.83 5.01
C VAL A 51 -16.89 16.72 4.34
N THR A 52 -15.83 16.09 3.87
CA THR A 52 -14.85 16.67 2.96
C THR A 52 -15.02 16.04 1.58
N LEU A 53 -15.14 16.87 0.55
CA LEU A 53 -15.30 16.43 -0.83
C LEU A 53 -13.98 16.58 -1.61
N TRP A 54 -13.58 15.47 -2.22
CA TRP A 54 -12.46 15.41 -3.15
C TRP A 54 -13.01 15.18 -4.56
N ARG A 55 -12.46 15.86 -5.56
CA ARG A 55 -12.93 15.77 -6.95
C ARG A 55 -11.88 15.18 -7.84
N HIS A 56 -12.26 14.19 -8.64
CA HIS A 56 -11.42 13.63 -9.69
C HIS A 56 -12.24 13.39 -10.96
N PHE A 57 -11.58 13.38 -12.11
CA PHE A 57 -12.24 13.10 -13.39
C PHE A 57 -12.03 11.65 -13.86
N GLU A 58 -11.09 10.91 -13.27
CA GLU A 58 -10.71 9.55 -13.64
C GLU A 58 -10.94 8.62 -12.45
N GLU A 59 -11.80 7.63 -12.62
CA GLU A 59 -12.38 6.84 -11.55
C GLU A 59 -11.36 5.90 -10.90
N ARG A 60 -10.43 5.34 -11.66
CA ARG A 60 -9.40 4.45 -11.10
C ARG A 60 -8.51 5.21 -10.11
N SER A 61 -8.00 6.38 -10.49
CA SER A 61 -7.21 7.24 -9.60
C SER A 61 -8.03 7.69 -8.39
N ALA A 62 -9.31 8.03 -8.60
CA ALA A 62 -10.22 8.37 -7.51
C ALA A 62 -10.39 7.24 -6.50
N GLY A 63 -10.55 6.00 -6.97
CA GLY A 63 -10.65 4.81 -6.12
C GLY A 63 -9.38 4.56 -5.31
N PHE A 64 -8.21 4.71 -5.92
CA PHE A 64 -6.93 4.57 -5.22
C PHE A 64 -6.64 5.74 -4.26
N PHE A 65 -7.04 6.95 -4.60
CA PHE A 65 -6.96 8.08 -3.66
C PHE A 65 -7.86 7.82 -2.43
N ALA A 66 -9.09 7.37 -2.64
CA ALA A 66 -9.99 7.00 -1.56
C ALA A 66 -9.40 5.87 -0.68
N LEU A 67 -8.74 4.87 -1.30
CA LEU A 67 -7.97 3.85 -0.58
C LEU A 67 -6.89 4.50 0.30
N GLY A 68 -6.13 5.44 -0.22
CA GLY A 68 -5.11 6.19 0.53
C GLY A 68 -5.72 6.93 1.73
N ARG A 69 -6.89 7.56 1.57
CA ARG A 69 -7.59 8.22 2.68
C ARG A 69 -7.90 7.25 3.82
N THR A 70 -8.26 5.99 3.53
CA THR A 70 -8.46 4.97 4.57
C THR A 70 -7.19 4.60 5.33
N MET A 71 -6.01 4.80 4.74
CA MET A 71 -4.73 4.56 5.41
C MET A 71 -4.35 5.70 6.36
N SER A 72 -4.66 6.95 5.99
CA SER A 72 -4.32 8.14 6.76
C SER A 72 -5.12 8.24 8.07
N GLN A 73 -6.45 8.17 7.94
CA GLN A 73 -7.36 8.44 9.06
C GLN A 73 -7.88 7.17 9.74
N ARG A 74 -7.67 6.00 9.12
CA ARG A 74 -8.25 4.70 9.53
C ARG A 74 -9.77 4.71 9.61
N GLN A 75 -10.35 5.66 8.96
CA GLN A 75 -11.79 5.81 8.84
C GLN A 75 -12.23 5.37 7.44
N PRO A 76 -13.48 4.97 7.31
CA PRO A 76 -14.04 4.69 6.01
C PRO A 76 -13.97 5.90 5.08
N CYS A 77 -13.65 5.65 3.81
CA CYS A 77 -13.71 6.64 2.73
C CYS A 77 -14.62 6.11 1.62
N ALA A 78 -15.41 6.99 1.02
CA ALA A 78 -16.27 6.63 -0.12
C ALA A 78 -15.72 7.19 -1.43
N VAL A 79 -15.90 6.41 -2.52
CA VAL A 79 -15.77 6.89 -3.89
C VAL A 79 -17.13 6.83 -4.56
N VAL A 80 -17.53 7.93 -5.22
CA VAL A 80 -18.86 8.11 -5.82
C VAL A 80 -18.70 8.30 -7.32
N THR A 81 -19.30 7.41 -8.12
CA THR A 81 -19.20 7.44 -9.58
C THR A 81 -20.55 7.45 -10.27
N THR A 82 -20.55 7.83 -11.53
CA THR A 82 -21.67 7.63 -12.43
C THR A 82 -21.78 6.14 -12.83
N SER A 83 -22.70 5.80 -13.72
CA SER A 83 -22.94 4.42 -14.18
C SER A 83 -22.01 4.00 -15.32
N GLY A 84 -22.00 2.70 -15.62
CA GLY A 84 -21.29 2.12 -16.73
C GLY A 84 -19.82 1.82 -16.41
N THR A 85 -18.91 2.11 -17.35
CA THR A 85 -17.48 1.82 -17.19
C THR A 85 -16.85 2.57 -16.02
N ALA A 86 -17.39 3.72 -15.62
CA ALA A 86 -16.99 4.45 -14.43
C ALA A 86 -16.98 3.57 -13.16
N ALA A 87 -18.03 2.76 -12.97
CA ALA A 87 -18.09 1.81 -11.88
C ALA A 87 -17.03 0.69 -12.02
N ALA A 88 -16.78 0.22 -13.25
CA ALA A 88 -15.83 -0.85 -13.53
C ALA A 88 -14.38 -0.43 -13.27
N GLU A 89 -14.03 0.83 -13.51
CA GLU A 89 -12.69 1.39 -13.26
C GLU A 89 -12.30 1.37 -11.76
N LEU A 90 -13.26 1.19 -10.86
CA LEU A 90 -12.98 1.04 -9.43
C LEU A 90 -12.45 -0.35 -9.05
N LEU A 91 -12.57 -1.36 -9.92
CA LEU A 91 -12.18 -2.75 -9.58
C LEU A 91 -10.75 -2.88 -9.08
N PRO A 92 -9.71 -2.25 -9.68
CA PRO A 92 -8.35 -2.36 -9.18
C PRO A 92 -8.18 -1.87 -7.73
N SER A 93 -8.76 -0.73 -7.38
CA SER A 93 -8.71 -0.18 -6.02
C SER A 93 -9.49 -1.03 -5.01
N MET A 94 -10.63 -1.62 -5.43
CA MET A 94 -11.40 -2.54 -4.58
C MET A 94 -10.64 -3.84 -4.31
N ILE A 95 -9.91 -4.37 -5.29
CA ILE A 95 -9.03 -5.53 -5.11
C ILE A 95 -7.92 -5.21 -4.10
N GLU A 96 -7.23 -4.10 -4.27
CA GLU A 96 -6.17 -3.68 -3.34
C GLU A 96 -6.74 -3.47 -1.93
N ALA A 97 -7.91 -2.81 -1.80
CA ALA A 97 -8.62 -2.63 -0.53
C ALA A 97 -9.00 -3.96 0.13
N PHE A 98 -9.42 -4.95 -0.65
CA PHE A 98 -9.76 -6.29 -0.14
C PHE A 98 -8.56 -6.97 0.52
N TYR A 99 -7.42 -7.02 -0.17
CA TYR A 99 -6.22 -7.65 0.37
C TYR A 99 -5.58 -6.84 1.50
N GLN A 100 -5.78 -5.52 1.51
CA GLN A 100 -5.37 -4.68 2.63
C GLN A 100 -6.40 -4.60 3.77
N GLN A 101 -7.59 -5.17 3.59
CA GLN A 101 -8.71 -5.09 4.55
C GLN A 101 -9.03 -3.63 4.92
N ARG A 102 -9.11 -2.74 3.90
CA ARG A 102 -9.40 -1.32 4.09
C ARG A 102 -10.89 -1.03 3.88
N PRO A 103 -11.49 -0.16 4.70
CA PRO A 103 -12.91 0.19 4.62
C PRO A 103 -13.19 1.18 3.48
N LEU A 104 -13.12 0.71 2.24
CA LEU A 104 -13.40 1.48 1.04
C LEU A 104 -14.84 1.24 0.58
N LEU A 105 -15.67 2.31 0.54
CA LEU A 105 -17.06 2.26 0.10
C LEU A 105 -17.17 2.76 -1.35
N ALA A 106 -17.54 1.90 -2.28
CA ALA A 106 -17.92 2.29 -3.63
C ALA A 106 -19.43 2.57 -3.69
N ILE A 107 -19.82 3.81 -3.95
CA ILE A 107 -21.22 4.22 -4.21
C ILE A 107 -21.30 4.51 -5.70
N THR A 108 -21.92 3.60 -6.45
CA THR A 108 -22.02 3.72 -7.90
C THR A 108 -23.46 3.98 -8.30
N ALA A 109 -23.72 5.12 -8.94
CA ALA A 109 -25.02 5.36 -9.52
C ALA A 109 -25.28 4.39 -10.68
N ASP A 110 -26.50 3.93 -10.84
CA ASP A 110 -26.90 3.00 -11.91
C ASP A 110 -28.22 3.45 -12.55
N ARG A 111 -28.44 3.00 -13.76
CA ARG A 111 -29.79 3.09 -14.34
C ARG A 111 -30.73 2.11 -13.65
N PRO A 112 -32.02 2.44 -13.53
CA PRO A 112 -33.02 1.49 -13.03
C PRO A 112 -32.97 0.15 -13.77
N ALA A 113 -33.22 -0.94 -13.07
CA ALA A 113 -33.10 -2.32 -13.56
C ALA A 113 -33.78 -2.57 -14.92
N ARG A 114 -34.87 -1.83 -15.25
CA ARG A 114 -35.55 -1.94 -16.55
C ARG A 114 -34.67 -1.63 -17.77
N PHE A 115 -33.52 -0.96 -17.58
CA PHE A 115 -32.58 -0.62 -18.66
C PHE A 115 -31.50 -1.66 -18.87
N ARG A 116 -31.35 -2.63 -17.96
CA ARG A 116 -30.31 -3.67 -18.09
C ARG A 116 -30.59 -4.55 -19.31
N GLY A 117 -29.54 -4.85 -20.07
CA GLY A 117 -29.64 -5.65 -21.28
C GLY A 117 -30.32 -4.96 -22.49
N THR A 118 -30.76 -3.71 -22.36
CA THR A 118 -31.42 -2.98 -23.46
C THR A 118 -30.45 -2.31 -24.43
N GLY A 119 -29.17 -2.20 -24.09
CA GLY A 119 -28.18 -1.42 -24.83
C GLY A 119 -28.29 0.10 -24.58
N ALA A 120 -29.02 0.54 -23.55
CA ALA A 120 -29.08 1.94 -23.17
C ALA A 120 -27.67 2.47 -22.82
N PRO A 121 -27.33 3.73 -23.19
CA PRO A 121 -26.00 4.28 -22.90
C PRO A 121 -25.66 4.19 -21.42
N GLN A 122 -24.41 3.80 -21.10
CA GLN A 122 -23.89 3.64 -19.74
C GLN A 122 -24.74 2.70 -18.83
N ALA A 123 -25.45 1.74 -19.41
CA ALA A 123 -26.13 0.66 -18.70
C ALA A 123 -25.34 -0.64 -18.89
N ILE A 124 -24.79 -1.18 -17.82
CA ILE A 124 -24.06 -2.46 -17.78
C ILE A 124 -24.63 -3.34 -16.67
N GLU A 125 -24.19 -4.60 -16.59
CA GLU A 125 -24.47 -5.47 -15.45
C GLU A 125 -23.61 -5.03 -14.25
N GLN A 126 -24.09 -4.03 -13.50
CA GLN A 126 -23.32 -3.34 -12.46
C GLN A 126 -23.47 -3.99 -11.09
N VAL A 127 -24.61 -4.68 -10.86
CA VAL A 127 -24.84 -5.40 -9.59
C VAL A 127 -23.85 -6.57 -9.45
N GLY A 128 -23.12 -6.60 -8.34
CA GLY A 128 -22.11 -7.64 -8.10
C GLY A 128 -20.84 -7.49 -8.92
N LEU A 129 -20.60 -6.33 -9.52
CA LEU A 129 -19.44 -6.05 -10.38
C LEU A 129 -18.09 -6.40 -9.76
N PHE A 130 -17.94 -6.21 -8.45
CA PHE A 130 -16.67 -6.47 -7.75
C PHE A 130 -16.53 -7.92 -7.25
N GLY A 131 -17.52 -8.77 -7.46
CA GLY A 131 -17.45 -10.20 -7.14
C GLY A 131 -17.02 -10.46 -5.69
N VAL A 132 -15.98 -11.27 -5.52
CA VAL A 132 -15.46 -11.68 -4.20
C VAL A 132 -14.68 -10.57 -3.48
N TYR A 133 -14.36 -9.48 -4.17
CA TYR A 133 -13.50 -8.42 -3.64
C TYR A 133 -14.25 -7.34 -2.86
N ALA A 134 -15.57 -7.37 -2.83
CA ALA A 134 -16.36 -6.46 -2.01
C ALA A 134 -17.65 -7.12 -1.54
N GLY A 135 -18.06 -6.84 -0.30
CA GLY A 135 -19.44 -7.04 0.07
C GLY A 135 -20.35 -6.09 -0.74
N ALA A 136 -21.62 -6.44 -0.93
CA ALA A 136 -22.54 -5.62 -1.72
C ALA A 136 -23.93 -5.53 -1.09
N GLY A 137 -24.60 -4.39 -1.25
CA GLY A 137 -25.93 -4.14 -0.75
C GLY A 137 -26.13 -2.71 -0.25
N ASN A 138 -27.09 -2.51 0.64
CA ASN A 138 -27.29 -1.21 1.26
C ASN A 138 -26.11 -0.83 2.15
N VAL A 139 -25.78 0.46 2.24
CA VAL A 139 -24.70 0.93 3.13
C VAL A 139 -24.99 0.58 4.59
N ALA A 140 -26.24 0.54 4.99
CA ALA A 140 -26.64 0.16 6.35
C ALA A 140 -26.18 -1.26 6.75
N ASP A 141 -26.07 -2.18 5.79
CA ASP A 141 -25.64 -3.57 6.01
C ASP A 141 -24.12 -3.71 6.15
N TRP A 142 -23.37 -2.68 5.75
CA TRP A 142 -21.92 -2.68 5.84
C TRP A 142 -21.43 -2.58 7.30
N GLN A 143 -20.48 -3.40 7.64
CA GLN A 143 -19.89 -3.40 8.99
C GLN A 143 -18.74 -2.37 9.17
N GLY A 144 -18.47 -1.52 8.17
CA GLY A 144 -17.36 -0.56 8.23
C GLY A 144 -15.96 -1.22 8.13
N VAL A 145 -15.90 -2.49 7.77
CA VAL A 145 -14.65 -3.25 7.64
C VAL A 145 -14.54 -3.81 6.23
N GLY A 146 -13.37 -3.62 5.61
CA GLY A 146 -13.13 -4.06 4.23
C GLY A 146 -13.98 -3.30 3.20
N PRO A 147 -13.78 -3.60 1.90
CA PRO A 147 -14.48 -2.90 0.83
C PRO A 147 -15.95 -3.29 0.71
N TRP A 148 -16.77 -2.32 0.33
CA TRP A 148 -18.21 -2.48 0.14
C TRP A 148 -18.69 -1.77 -1.11
N HIS A 149 -19.66 -2.37 -1.80
CA HIS A 149 -20.29 -1.82 -2.98
C HIS A 149 -21.79 -1.52 -2.73
N CYS A 150 -22.16 -0.27 -2.84
CA CYS A 150 -23.54 0.19 -2.87
C CYS A 150 -23.89 0.64 -4.29
N ASN A 151 -24.62 -0.21 -5.03
CA ASN A 151 -25.14 0.12 -6.36
C ASN A 151 -26.48 0.83 -6.20
N VAL A 152 -26.58 2.09 -6.65
CA VAL A 152 -27.72 2.97 -6.40
C VAL A 152 -28.47 3.22 -7.71
N GLU A 153 -29.63 2.58 -7.88
CA GLU A 153 -30.49 2.82 -9.03
C GLU A 153 -31.19 4.18 -8.89
N LEU A 154 -30.91 5.11 -9.81
CA LEU A 154 -31.43 6.46 -9.80
C LEU A 154 -32.16 6.77 -11.11
N GLU A 155 -33.31 7.44 -11.00
CA GLU A 155 -33.95 8.08 -12.16
C GLU A 155 -33.08 9.28 -12.61
N GLU A 156 -33.30 9.72 -13.85
CA GLU A 156 -32.52 10.83 -14.41
C GLU A 156 -33.00 12.17 -13.86
N GLU A 157 -34.31 12.29 -13.69
CA GLU A 157 -34.92 13.48 -13.16
C GLU A 157 -35.04 13.41 -11.63
N PHE A 158 -34.68 14.50 -10.98
CA PHE A 158 -34.88 14.67 -9.54
C PHE A 158 -35.18 16.13 -9.21
N SER A 159 -35.86 16.36 -8.10
CA SER A 159 -36.11 17.70 -7.57
C SER A 159 -35.20 17.92 -6.37
N PRO A 160 -34.28 18.91 -6.41
CA PRO A 160 -33.44 19.22 -5.25
C PRO A 160 -34.31 19.55 -4.03
N GLY A 161 -34.07 18.87 -2.93
CA GLY A 161 -34.68 19.10 -1.63
C GLY A 161 -33.66 19.59 -0.60
N ALA A 162 -34.07 19.70 0.66
CA ALA A 162 -33.13 19.96 1.75
C ALA A 162 -32.65 18.65 2.35
N PHE A 163 -31.32 18.45 2.39
CA PHE A 163 -30.74 17.30 3.06
C PHE A 163 -30.91 17.44 4.58
N SER A 164 -31.57 16.49 5.18
CA SER A 164 -31.72 16.43 6.62
C SER A 164 -30.54 15.69 7.23
N VAL A 165 -29.79 16.35 8.08
CA VAL A 165 -28.66 15.76 8.79
C VAL A 165 -29.17 14.61 9.67
N PRO A 166 -28.71 13.35 9.47
CA PRO A 166 -29.14 12.26 10.32
C PRO A 166 -28.61 12.44 11.75
N ALA A 167 -29.35 11.94 12.73
CA ALA A 167 -28.78 11.77 14.06
C ALA A 167 -27.57 10.83 13.94
N LEU A 168 -26.40 11.33 14.33
CA LEU A 168 -25.12 10.59 14.30
C LEU A 168 -24.88 9.98 15.70
N ASP A 169 -25.81 9.14 16.16
CA ASP A 169 -25.53 8.32 17.33
C ASP A 169 -24.40 7.36 16.97
N PRO A 170 -23.32 7.33 17.77
CA PRO A 170 -22.24 6.39 17.51
C PRO A 170 -22.79 4.97 17.58
N GLU A 171 -22.63 4.20 16.50
CA GLU A 171 -22.91 2.77 16.56
C GLU A 171 -22.04 2.16 17.67
N PRO A 172 -22.61 1.34 18.54
CA PRO A 172 -21.84 0.72 19.60
C PRO A 172 -20.71 -0.09 18.94
N GLU A 173 -19.46 0.17 19.36
CA GLU A 173 -18.32 -0.65 18.96
C GLU A 173 -18.63 -2.11 19.27
N THR A 174 -18.93 -2.87 18.27
CA THR A 174 -19.09 -4.32 18.38
C THR A 174 -17.69 -4.90 18.54
N GLU A 175 -17.15 -4.82 19.77
CA GLU A 175 -15.98 -5.63 20.14
C GLU A 175 -16.35 -7.10 19.96
N SER A 176 -16.05 -7.64 18.80
CA SER A 176 -16.04 -9.09 18.62
C SER A 176 -14.91 -9.68 19.48
N ARG A 177 -15.20 -9.92 20.76
CA ARG A 177 -14.31 -10.64 21.67
C ARG A 177 -14.32 -12.12 21.32
N SER A 178 -13.86 -12.48 20.15
CA SER A 178 -13.49 -13.87 19.90
C SER A 178 -12.33 -14.21 20.84
N ARG A 179 -12.50 -15.24 21.66
CA ARG A 179 -11.48 -15.67 22.65
C ARG A 179 -10.28 -16.17 21.86
N LEU A 180 -9.22 -15.35 21.79
CA LEU A 180 -7.97 -15.69 21.11
C LEU A 180 -7.33 -16.91 21.78
N THR A 181 -7.14 -17.98 21.02
CA THR A 181 -6.45 -19.19 21.50
C THR A 181 -4.96 -19.08 21.17
N VAL A 182 -4.18 -18.50 22.05
CA VAL A 182 -2.74 -18.28 21.86
C VAL A 182 -1.85 -19.38 22.45
N GLY A 183 -2.41 -20.29 23.23
CA GLY A 183 -1.66 -21.36 23.92
C GLY A 183 -0.80 -22.23 22.99
N PRO A 184 -1.28 -22.65 21.83
CA PRO A 184 -0.47 -23.40 20.86
C PRO A 184 0.75 -22.61 20.34
N LEU A 185 0.58 -21.32 20.01
CA LEU A 185 1.69 -20.44 19.60
C LEU A 185 2.72 -20.27 20.73
N ALA A 186 2.27 -19.98 21.95
CA ALA A 186 3.16 -19.80 23.10
C ALA A 186 3.97 -21.08 23.41
N ARG A 187 3.37 -22.26 23.26
CA ARG A 187 4.06 -23.54 23.39
C ARG A 187 5.09 -23.72 22.27
N TRP A 188 4.68 -23.50 21.03
CA TRP A 188 5.55 -23.62 19.86
C TRP A 188 6.78 -22.69 19.96
N LEU A 189 6.62 -21.47 20.47
CA LEU A 189 7.75 -20.56 20.67
C LEU A 189 8.79 -21.13 21.68
N ARG A 190 8.35 -21.83 22.73
CA ARG A 190 9.21 -22.37 23.78
C ARG A 190 9.88 -23.71 23.41
N GLU A 191 9.36 -24.43 22.44
CA GLU A 191 9.95 -25.69 22.00
C GLU A 191 11.33 -25.44 21.34
N ASP A 192 12.39 -25.97 21.91
CA ASP A 192 13.73 -25.90 21.31
C ASP A 192 13.86 -26.92 20.17
N THR A 193 14.27 -26.44 19.00
CA THR A 193 14.48 -27.27 17.80
C THR A 193 15.94 -27.41 17.41
N GLY A 194 16.87 -26.75 18.14
CA GLY A 194 18.30 -26.74 17.86
C GLY A 194 18.74 -25.96 16.60
N LEU A 195 17.80 -25.64 15.69
CA LEU A 195 18.08 -24.92 14.44
C LEU A 195 17.59 -23.46 14.43
N GLY A 196 17.03 -23.03 15.55
CA GLY A 196 16.67 -21.63 15.80
C GLY A 196 15.35 -21.16 15.22
N LEU A 197 14.90 -20.03 15.75
CA LEU A 197 13.73 -19.26 15.36
C LEU A 197 14.18 -17.95 14.70
N VAL A 198 13.52 -17.57 13.61
CA VAL A 198 13.67 -16.25 12.96
C VAL A 198 12.30 -15.59 12.86
N VAL A 199 12.25 -14.29 13.06
CA VAL A 199 11.05 -13.48 12.79
C VAL A 199 11.16 -12.84 11.40
N LEU A 200 10.10 -12.98 10.61
CA LEU A 200 9.90 -12.20 9.39
C LEU A 200 8.85 -11.12 9.71
N LEU A 201 9.29 -9.87 9.69
CA LEU A 201 8.44 -8.73 10.03
C LEU A 201 7.99 -8.04 8.75
N GLY A 202 6.72 -8.22 8.41
CA GLY A 202 6.06 -7.53 7.30
C GLY A 202 5.45 -6.20 7.73
N GLY A 203 4.62 -5.60 6.87
CA GLY A 203 3.95 -4.33 7.16
C GLY A 203 3.14 -4.37 8.46
N LEU A 204 3.28 -3.31 9.26
CA LEU A 204 2.54 -3.09 10.50
C LEU A 204 1.77 -1.77 10.41
N GLU A 205 0.64 -1.70 11.10
CA GLU A 205 0.02 -0.42 11.38
C GLU A 205 0.83 0.31 12.47
N PRO A 206 0.92 1.65 12.44
CA PRO A 206 1.72 2.41 13.40
C PRO A 206 1.46 2.09 14.88
N GLU A 207 0.19 1.82 15.26
CA GLU A 207 -0.16 1.45 16.65
C GLU A 207 0.30 0.05 17.06
N GLU A 208 0.72 -0.78 16.12
CA GLU A 208 1.24 -2.12 16.42
C GLU A 208 2.75 -2.10 16.70
N GLN A 209 3.45 -1.06 16.23
CA GLN A 209 4.92 -1.03 16.17
C GLN A 209 5.55 -1.09 17.56
N GLU A 210 5.07 -0.30 18.52
CA GLU A 210 5.66 -0.22 19.86
C GLU A 210 5.61 -1.57 20.59
N GLU A 211 4.44 -2.20 20.62
CA GLU A 211 4.26 -3.49 21.31
C GLU A 211 5.05 -4.61 20.60
N VAL A 212 5.08 -4.60 19.28
CA VAL A 212 5.87 -5.56 18.50
C VAL A 212 7.36 -5.34 18.74
N TRP A 213 7.83 -4.09 18.79
CA TRP A 213 9.24 -3.79 19.09
C TRP A 213 9.64 -4.32 20.48
N HIS A 214 8.83 -4.10 21.52
CA HIS A 214 9.07 -4.64 22.85
C HIS A 214 9.13 -6.17 22.83
N PHE A 215 8.15 -6.82 22.20
CA PHE A 215 8.12 -8.26 22.07
C PHE A 215 9.38 -8.83 21.38
N LEU A 216 9.86 -8.21 20.31
CA LEU A 216 11.08 -8.64 19.62
C LEU A 216 12.33 -8.47 20.50
N ASN A 217 12.40 -7.38 21.28
CA ASN A 217 13.49 -7.17 22.23
C ASN A 217 13.49 -8.17 23.38
N ASP A 218 12.32 -8.64 23.83
CA ASP A 218 12.23 -9.69 24.85
C ASP A 218 12.59 -11.07 24.26
N LEU A 219 12.14 -11.32 23.02
CA LEU A 219 12.34 -12.59 22.32
C LEU A 219 13.81 -12.85 21.94
N GLN A 220 14.57 -11.79 21.62
CA GLN A 220 16.02 -11.84 21.30
C GLN A 220 16.38 -12.85 20.20
N VAL A 221 15.63 -12.85 19.10
CA VAL A 221 15.89 -13.67 17.90
C VAL A 221 16.22 -12.79 16.70
N PRO A 222 16.88 -13.33 15.65
CA PRO A 222 17.11 -12.59 14.41
C PRO A 222 15.79 -12.19 13.72
N VAL A 223 15.75 -10.98 13.18
CA VAL A 223 14.57 -10.40 12.53
C VAL A 223 14.92 -9.94 11.12
N LEU A 224 14.25 -10.48 10.11
CA LEU A 224 14.27 -9.93 8.75
C LEU A 224 13.02 -9.06 8.59
N ALA A 225 13.22 -7.74 8.54
CA ALA A 225 12.13 -6.77 8.53
C ALA A 225 12.01 -6.04 7.18
N ASP A 226 10.77 -5.91 6.71
CA ASP A 226 10.43 -4.99 5.63
C ASP A 226 10.40 -3.55 6.13
N ALA A 227 10.69 -2.59 5.24
CA ALA A 227 10.57 -1.16 5.54
C ALA A 227 9.15 -0.78 5.98
N THR A 228 8.14 -1.39 5.36
CA THR A 228 6.72 -1.17 5.70
C THR A 228 6.33 -1.59 7.12
N SER A 229 7.22 -2.29 7.85
CA SER A 229 7.04 -2.54 9.27
C SER A 229 7.19 -1.28 10.13
N GLY A 230 7.89 -0.25 9.61
CA GLY A 230 8.31 0.94 10.38
C GLY A 230 9.34 0.66 11.48
N LEU A 231 9.79 -0.60 11.63
CA LEU A 231 10.74 -1.01 12.68
C LEU A 231 12.11 -1.43 12.15
N ARG A 232 12.28 -1.57 10.82
CA ARG A 232 13.50 -2.09 10.21
C ARG A 232 14.77 -1.38 10.76
N GLU A 233 14.75 -0.07 10.84
CA GLU A 233 15.86 0.74 11.30
C GLU A 233 16.00 0.77 12.84
N ALA A 234 14.96 0.42 13.58
CA ALA A 234 14.94 0.42 15.04
C ALA A 234 15.46 -0.90 15.67
N LEU A 235 15.62 -1.95 14.86
CA LEU A 235 15.95 -3.30 15.36
C LEU A 235 17.41 -3.46 15.81
N GLY A 236 18.34 -2.58 15.37
CA GLY A 236 19.75 -2.66 15.73
C GLY A 236 20.35 -4.06 15.47
N ARG A 237 20.90 -4.69 16.51
CA ARG A 237 21.52 -6.02 16.42
C ARG A 237 20.55 -7.18 16.11
N LEU A 238 19.26 -6.98 16.27
CA LEU A 238 18.25 -8.00 15.92
C LEU A 238 18.01 -8.06 14.41
N GLY A 239 18.20 -6.94 13.70
CA GLY A 239 17.97 -6.83 12.27
C GLY A 239 18.96 -7.65 11.44
N LEU A 240 18.47 -8.26 10.38
CA LEU A 240 19.25 -9.01 9.40
C LEU A 240 19.34 -8.23 8.07
N PRO A 241 20.31 -7.33 7.89
CA PRO A 241 20.54 -6.73 6.59
C PRO A 241 20.92 -7.82 5.58
N ASP A 242 20.30 -7.80 4.38
CA ASP A 242 20.41 -8.88 3.36
C ASP A 242 20.12 -10.29 3.91
N GLY A 243 19.22 -10.36 4.90
CA GLY A 243 18.87 -11.63 5.54
C GLY A 243 18.26 -12.67 4.61
N ASP A 244 17.65 -12.27 3.50
CA ASP A 244 17.05 -13.17 2.51
C ASP A 244 18.04 -14.23 2.01
N ARG A 245 19.28 -13.86 1.71
CA ARG A 245 20.29 -14.78 1.24
C ARG A 245 20.81 -15.68 2.36
N LEU A 246 21.12 -15.07 3.51
CA LEU A 246 21.58 -15.81 4.69
C LEU A 246 20.59 -16.90 5.10
N LEU A 247 19.28 -16.59 5.10
CA LEU A 247 18.24 -17.52 5.47
C LEU A 247 18.00 -18.61 4.42
N ARG A 248 18.25 -18.34 3.14
CA ARG A 248 18.21 -19.36 2.08
C ARG A 248 19.35 -20.36 2.20
N GLU A 249 20.54 -19.88 2.54
CA GLU A 249 21.71 -20.73 2.73
C GLU A 249 21.64 -21.53 4.04
N ASN A 250 21.02 -20.96 5.07
CA ASN A 250 20.86 -21.56 6.40
C ASN A 250 19.40 -21.49 6.85
N PRO A 251 18.50 -22.31 6.31
CA PRO A 251 17.08 -22.27 6.66
C PRO A 251 16.85 -22.53 8.14
N PRO A 252 16.07 -21.69 8.84
CA PRO A 252 15.72 -21.91 10.24
C PRO A 252 14.69 -23.04 10.38
N ALA A 253 14.64 -23.67 11.54
CA ALA A 253 13.60 -24.65 11.84
C ALA A 253 12.22 -23.99 12.00
N LYS A 254 12.19 -22.77 12.50
CA LYS A 254 10.98 -22.02 12.82
C LYS A 254 11.00 -20.63 12.23
N VAL A 255 9.88 -20.21 11.66
CA VAL A 255 9.64 -18.85 11.19
C VAL A 255 8.36 -18.33 11.83
N LEU A 256 8.47 -17.22 12.56
CA LEU A 256 7.34 -16.43 13.00
C LEU A 256 7.17 -15.22 12.08
N ARG A 257 6.09 -15.15 11.31
CA ARG A 257 5.71 -13.94 10.59
C ARG A 257 4.84 -13.07 11.48
N ILE A 258 5.17 -11.78 11.60
CA ILE A 258 4.33 -10.76 12.23
C ILE A 258 4.01 -9.69 11.18
N GLY A 259 2.74 -9.32 11.07
CA GLY A 259 2.27 -8.32 10.11
C GLY A 259 1.91 -8.92 8.74
N ASP A 260 2.06 -8.09 7.70
CA ASP A 260 1.70 -8.44 6.33
C ASP A 260 2.64 -9.46 5.69
N ILE A 261 2.34 -9.85 4.45
CA ILE A 261 3.19 -10.77 3.69
C ILE A 261 4.50 -10.04 3.33
N PRO A 262 5.67 -10.59 3.75
CA PRO A 262 6.96 -9.94 3.49
C PRO A 262 7.28 -9.83 1.99
N THR A 263 8.01 -8.78 1.63
CA THR A 263 8.49 -8.52 0.26
C THR A 263 9.62 -9.45 -0.14
N GLY A 264 10.41 -9.89 0.85
CA GLY A 264 11.62 -10.68 0.68
C GLY A 264 11.40 -12.00 -0.05
N ARG A 265 12.45 -12.45 -0.75
CA ARG A 265 12.39 -13.69 -1.53
C ARG A 265 12.29 -14.92 -0.63
N PHE A 266 12.94 -14.91 0.52
CA PHE A 266 12.95 -16.03 1.46
C PHE A 266 11.52 -16.47 1.85
N TRP A 267 10.58 -15.51 2.01
CA TRP A 267 9.18 -15.84 2.26
C TRP A 267 8.60 -16.81 1.21
N ARG A 268 8.87 -16.56 -0.06
CA ARG A 268 8.39 -17.44 -1.16
C ARG A 268 9.16 -18.76 -1.24
N ASP A 269 10.45 -18.75 -0.87
CA ASP A 269 11.29 -19.94 -0.87
C ASP A 269 10.83 -20.94 0.21
N LEU A 270 10.12 -20.48 1.26
CA LEU A 270 9.47 -21.33 2.27
C LEU A 270 8.50 -22.37 1.68
N GLU A 271 7.91 -22.12 0.51
CA GLU A 271 7.08 -23.13 -0.19
C GLU A 271 7.86 -24.43 -0.48
N ARG A 272 9.17 -24.34 -0.62
CA ARG A 272 10.08 -25.46 -0.93
C ARG A 272 10.81 -25.99 0.30
N LEU A 273 10.53 -25.46 1.48
CA LEU A 273 11.18 -25.80 2.75
C LEU A 273 10.15 -26.41 3.73
N PRO A 274 9.64 -27.62 3.46
CA PRO A 274 8.55 -28.20 4.25
C PRO A 274 8.96 -28.52 5.70
N SER A 275 10.26 -28.65 5.96
CA SER A 275 10.81 -28.86 7.32
C SER A 275 10.77 -27.62 8.20
N THR A 276 10.70 -26.42 7.60
CA THR A 276 10.57 -25.16 8.35
C THR A 276 9.13 -24.97 8.80
N GLN A 277 8.89 -24.92 10.08
CA GLN A 277 7.57 -24.64 10.65
C GLN A 277 7.26 -23.13 10.55
N VAL A 278 6.04 -22.77 10.18
CA VAL A 278 5.65 -21.37 10.01
C VAL A 278 4.39 -21.05 10.82
N TRP A 279 4.49 -20.03 11.65
CA TRP A 279 3.37 -19.35 12.29
C TRP A 279 3.27 -17.91 11.77
N SER A 280 2.04 -17.44 11.63
CA SER A 280 1.76 -16.06 11.22
C SER A 280 0.81 -15.39 12.21
N ILE A 281 1.13 -14.15 12.59
CA ILE A 281 0.25 -13.23 13.31
C ILE A 281 -0.03 -12.09 12.37
N THR A 282 -1.27 -11.93 11.94
CA THR A 282 -1.63 -10.89 10.97
C THR A 282 -3.06 -10.42 11.15
N ARG A 283 -3.25 -9.11 11.09
CA ARG A 283 -4.58 -8.47 11.12
C ARG A 283 -5.45 -8.92 9.95
N ARG A 284 -4.84 -9.09 8.77
CA ARG A 284 -5.53 -9.39 7.51
C ARG A 284 -5.98 -10.84 7.37
N GLY A 285 -5.33 -11.77 8.06
CA GLY A 285 -5.71 -13.19 8.07
C GLY A 285 -5.29 -13.98 6.84
N PHE A 286 -4.43 -13.44 5.97
CA PHE A 286 -3.88 -14.17 4.83
C PHE A 286 -2.62 -14.93 5.23
N ALA A 287 -2.62 -16.25 5.03
CA ALA A 287 -1.45 -17.09 5.31
C ALA A 287 -0.26 -16.74 4.42
N GLY A 288 -0.49 -16.44 3.14
CA GLY A 288 0.53 -16.04 2.18
C GLY A 288 1.43 -17.18 1.69
N LEU A 289 1.16 -18.40 2.11
CA LEU A 289 1.78 -19.65 1.65
C LEU A 289 0.68 -20.62 1.22
N ALA A 290 0.93 -21.38 0.14
CA ALA A 290 0.04 -22.41 -0.33
C ALA A 290 0.19 -23.69 0.49
N ARG A 291 1.38 -23.92 1.08
CA ARG A 291 1.62 -25.04 1.96
C ARG A 291 0.98 -24.84 3.35
N GLU A 292 0.85 -25.92 4.10
CA GLU A 292 0.36 -25.88 5.48
C GLU A 292 1.19 -24.93 6.35
N SER A 293 0.53 -24.01 7.03
CA SER A 293 1.09 -23.06 7.99
C SER A 293 0.02 -22.62 8.97
N GLN A 294 0.42 -22.20 10.17
CA GLN A 294 -0.51 -21.69 11.16
C GLN A 294 -0.69 -20.18 11.02
N CYS A 295 -1.94 -19.70 11.11
CA CYS A 295 -2.23 -18.26 10.96
C CYS A 295 -3.24 -17.80 12.01
N LEU A 296 -2.83 -16.83 12.84
CA LEU A 296 -3.71 -16.13 13.78
C LEU A 296 -4.16 -14.81 13.14
N LYS A 297 -5.45 -14.71 12.86
CA LYS A 297 -6.05 -13.46 12.38
C LYS A 297 -6.40 -12.56 13.57
N SER A 298 -5.46 -11.69 13.93
CA SER A 298 -5.65 -10.66 14.97
C SER A 298 -4.55 -9.61 14.87
N PRO A 299 -4.77 -8.38 15.34
CA PRO A 299 -3.69 -7.43 15.57
C PRO A 299 -2.59 -8.01 16.46
N ALA A 300 -1.32 -7.78 16.08
CA ALA A 300 -0.19 -8.34 16.81
C ALA A 300 -0.18 -7.98 18.31
N PRO A 301 -0.49 -6.75 18.75
CA PRO A 301 -0.56 -6.40 20.17
C PRO A 301 -1.54 -7.25 20.98
N GLN A 302 -2.69 -7.60 20.40
CA GLN A 302 -3.68 -8.44 21.09
C GLN A 302 -3.15 -9.86 21.33
N VAL A 303 -2.45 -10.42 20.34
CA VAL A 303 -1.84 -11.77 20.44
C VAL A 303 -0.73 -11.74 21.49
N ILE A 304 0.17 -10.76 21.41
CA ILE A 304 1.32 -10.60 22.32
C ILE A 304 0.82 -10.47 23.77
N LYS A 305 -0.10 -9.56 24.06
CA LYS A 305 -0.70 -9.37 25.39
C LYS A 305 -1.37 -10.63 25.90
N SER A 306 -2.04 -11.38 25.02
CA SER A 306 -2.72 -12.62 25.42
C SER A 306 -1.76 -13.78 25.72
N MET A 307 -0.55 -13.76 25.15
CA MET A 307 0.50 -14.75 25.46
C MET A 307 1.19 -14.48 26.81
N GLY A 308 1.21 -13.23 27.26
CA GLY A 308 1.97 -12.81 28.44
C GLY A 308 3.48 -12.74 28.18
N ALA A 309 4.26 -12.69 29.25
CA ALA A 309 5.72 -12.57 29.17
C ALA A 309 6.34 -13.76 28.39
N VAL A 310 7.26 -13.44 27.50
CA VAL A 310 8.04 -14.41 26.73
C VAL A 310 9.46 -14.41 27.28
N GLU A 311 9.96 -15.58 27.63
CA GLU A 311 11.36 -15.73 28.04
C GLU A 311 12.28 -15.60 26.82
N ARG A 312 13.50 -15.13 27.02
CA ARG A 312 14.55 -15.06 26.01
C ARG A 312 14.76 -16.44 25.36
N ILE A 313 14.50 -16.52 24.04
CA ILE A 313 14.56 -17.79 23.30
C ILE A 313 15.88 -17.95 22.54
N GLY A 314 16.50 -16.85 22.10
CA GLY A 314 17.65 -16.91 21.21
C GLY A 314 18.77 -15.94 21.54
N ASP A 315 19.87 -16.07 20.80
CA ASP A 315 20.97 -15.13 20.77
C ASP A 315 21.23 -14.69 19.33
N PRO A 316 20.91 -13.43 18.99
CA PRO A 316 21.10 -12.91 17.63
C PRO A 316 22.57 -12.61 17.30
N LEU A 317 23.49 -12.68 18.27
CA LEU A 317 24.87 -12.24 18.09
C LEU A 317 25.60 -13.00 16.96
N GLY A 318 25.41 -14.30 16.87
CA GLY A 318 26.01 -15.12 15.81
C GLY A 318 25.54 -14.74 14.40
N PHE A 319 24.27 -14.38 14.24
CA PHE A 319 23.73 -13.86 12.99
C PHE A 319 24.23 -12.44 12.70
N PHE A 320 24.25 -11.58 13.70
CA PHE A 320 24.79 -10.22 13.57
C PHE A 320 26.24 -10.20 13.08
N LEU A 321 27.12 -11.05 13.62
CA LEU A 321 28.51 -11.14 13.19
C LEU A 321 28.65 -11.58 11.71
N LYS A 322 27.80 -12.52 11.27
CA LYS A 322 27.79 -12.94 9.85
C LYS A 322 27.30 -11.81 8.93
N THR A 323 26.29 -11.07 9.33
CA THR A 323 25.72 -9.97 8.53
C THR A 323 26.56 -8.71 8.54
N SER A 324 27.36 -8.44 9.59
CA SER A 324 28.21 -7.26 9.68
C SER A 324 29.30 -7.24 8.61
N ARG A 325 29.92 -8.40 8.32
CA ARG A 325 30.92 -8.52 7.24
C ARG A 325 30.26 -8.23 5.89
N ARG A 326 29.07 -8.76 5.69
CA ARG A 326 28.34 -8.55 4.45
C ARG A 326 27.86 -7.11 4.28
N ALA A 327 27.44 -6.45 5.36
CA ALA A 327 27.09 -5.04 5.33
C ALA A 327 28.28 -4.18 4.83
N ALA A 328 29.50 -4.46 5.30
CA ALA A 328 30.71 -3.76 4.81
C ALA A 328 30.94 -4.00 3.30
N GLN A 329 30.78 -5.25 2.84
CA GLN A 329 30.90 -5.56 1.40
C GLN A 329 29.84 -4.85 0.55
N ILE A 330 28.64 -4.64 1.09
CA ILE A 330 27.57 -3.89 0.42
C ILE A 330 27.93 -2.42 0.32
N GLU A 331 28.46 -1.81 1.38
CA GLU A 331 28.91 -0.40 1.34
C GLU A 331 30.03 -0.22 0.30
N ASP A 332 31.07 -1.08 0.31
CA ASP A 332 32.15 -1.05 -0.69
C ASP A 332 31.60 -1.15 -2.12
N LEU A 333 30.53 -1.95 -2.31
CA LEU A 333 29.90 -2.13 -3.61
C LEU A 333 29.12 -0.88 -4.05
N LEU A 334 28.36 -0.26 -3.13
CA LEU A 334 27.63 0.99 -3.39
C LEU A 334 28.60 2.14 -3.73
N GLU A 335 29.73 2.23 -3.02
CA GLU A 335 30.78 3.22 -3.30
C GLU A 335 31.46 2.98 -4.66
N SER A 336 31.60 1.71 -5.08
CA SER A 336 32.20 1.35 -6.37
C SER A 336 31.31 1.70 -7.58
N PHE A 337 30.00 1.81 -7.39
CA PHE A 337 29.00 2.08 -8.44
C PHE A 337 28.04 3.21 -8.02
N PRO A 338 28.52 4.44 -7.85
CA PRO A 338 27.73 5.53 -7.25
C PRO A 338 26.52 5.98 -8.07
N GLU A 339 26.50 5.70 -9.36
CA GLU A 339 25.37 6.05 -10.25
C GLU A 339 24.44 4.83 -10.51
N SER A 340 24.68 3.69 -9.85
CA SER A 340 23.78 2.52 -9.95
C SER A 340 22.44 2.81 -9.28
N GLU A 341 21.37 2.11 -9.70
CA GLU A 341 20.04 2.23 -9.09
C GLU A 341 20.08 1.97 -7.58
N ALA A 342 20.84 0.97 -7.13
CA ALA A 342 21.04 0.66 -5.72
C ALA A 342 21.71 1.82 -4.93
N ALA A 343 22.74 2.44 -5.48
CA ALA A 343 23.41 3.58 -4.86
C ALA A 343 22.49 4.82 -4.81
N TRP A 344 21.68 5.03 -5.83
CA TRP A 344 20.67 6.08 -5.83
C TRP A 344 19.62 5.88 -4.71
N VAL A 345 19.13 4.66 -4.51
CA VAL A 345 18.20 4.37 -3.40
C VAL A 345 18.88 4.65 -2.05
N ARG A 346 20.16 4.28 -1.89
CA ARG A 346 20.96 4.60 -0.71
C ARG A 346 21.02 6.11 -0.47
N THR A 347 21.38 6.87 -1.50
CA THR A 347 21.50 8.33 -1.45
C THR A 347 20.15 8.98 -1.13
N ILE A 348 19.09 8.65 -1.88
CA ILE A 348 17.75 9.20 -1.67
C ILE A 348 17.22 8.89 -0.26
N SER A 349 17.51 7.71 0.28
CA SER A 349 17.08 7.36 1.64
C SER A 349 17.68 8.27 2.72
N SER A 350 18.87 8.81 2.48
CA SER A 350 19.50 9.80 3.36
C SER A 350 18.70 11.11 3.39
N TYR A 351 18.32 11.63 2.23
CA TYR A 351 17.47 12.83 2.14
C TYR A 351 16.06 12.57 2.70
N ALA A 352 15.46 11.44 2.35
CA ALA A 352 14.13 11.06 2.83
C ALA A 352 14.08 10.79 4.35
N SER A 353 15.22 10.66 5.04
CA SER A 353 15.25 10.49 6.50
C SER A 353 14.67 11.68 7.27
N PHE A 354 14.49 12.83 6.61
CA PHE A 354 13.82 14.01 7.17
C PHE A 354 12.32 14.08 6.82
N ALA A 355 11.82 13.14 6.01
CA ALA A 355 10.41 13.07 5.67
C ALA A 355 9.55 12.68 6.89
N THR A 356 8.31 13.17 6.93
CA THR A 356 7.30 12.72 7.89
C THR A 356 6.79 11.34 7.55
N SER A 357 6.71 11.03 6.26
CA SER A 357 6.33 9.72 5.76
C SER A 357 6.96 9.46 4.40
N ILE A 358 7.10 8.18 4.05
CA ILE A 358 7.49 7.76 2.71
C ILE A 358 6.55 6.68 2.19
N PHE A 359 6.18 6.79 0.92
CA PHE A 359 5.46 5.75 0.18
C PHE A 359 6.43 5.04 -0.77
N LEU A 360 6.54 3.74 -0.63
CA LEU A 360 7.43 2.91 -1.45
C LEU A 360 6.66 2.19 -2.54
N GLY A 361 7.03 2.45 -3.77
CA GLY A 361 6.46 1.79 -4.94
C GLY A 361 6.79 0.30 -5.00
N ASN A 362 5.87 -0.46 -5.54
CA ASN A 362 6.09 -1.87 -5.85
C ASN A 362 7.18 -2.05 -6.93
N SER A 363 7.51 -3.29 -7.28
CA SER A 363 8.62 -3.64 -8.16
C SER A 363 9.99 -3.47 -7.48
N MET A 364 10.94 -2.72 -8.06
CA MET A 364 12.29 -2.53 -7.49
C MET A 364 12.31 -1.58 -6.29
N PRO A 365 11.63 -0.42 -6.28
CA PRO A 365 11.78 0.57 -5.23
C PRO A 365 11.65 0.02 -3.80
N VAL A 366 10.59 -0.70 -3.47
CA VAL A 366 10.42 -1.28 -2.11
C VAL A 366 11.48 -2.34 -1.79
N ARG A 367 11.96 -3.08 -2.80
CA ARG A 367 12.98 -4.12 -2.61
C ARG A 367 14.36 -3.52 -2.38
N GLU A 368 14.72 -2.55 -3.19
CA GLU A 368 16.00 -1.85 -3.05
C GLU A 368 16.04 -1.01 -1.78
N TRP A 369 14.91 -0.40 -1.38
CA TRP A 369 14.82 0.24 -0.08
C TRP A 369 15.10 -0.74 1.06
N ASN A 370 14.51 -1.94 1.03
CA ASN A 370 14.77 -2.97 2.04
C ASN A 370 16.25 -3.39 2.12
N LEU A 371 16.96 -3.36 0.99
CA LEU A 371 18.36 -3.77 0.91
C LEU A 371 19.33 -2.63 1.21
N PHE A 372 19.09 -1.43 0.70
CA PHE A 372 20.09 -0.39 0.60
C PHE A 372 19.78 0.89 1.37
N ALA A 373 18.53 1.15 1.80
CA ALA A 373 18.21 2.35 2.54
C ALA A 373 19.02 2.47 3.84
N GLN A 374 19.39 3.69 4.23
CA GLN A 374 20.16 3.95 5.45
C GLN A 374 19.38 3.54 6.71
N HIS A 375 20.11 2.93 7.66
CA HIS A 375 19.55 2.46 8.92
C HIS A 375 19.74 3.44 10.09
N GLN A 376 20.29 4.63 9.85
CA GLN A 376 20.69 5.54 10.93
C GLN A 376 19.52 6.33 11.52
N ARG A 377 18.47 6.57 10.73
CA ARG A 377 17.30 7.35 11.16
C ARG A 377 16.05 6.77 10.53
N PRO A 378 15.16 6.17 11.33
CA PRO A 378 13.91 5.63 10.80
C PRO A 378 13.00 6.75 10.29
N VAL A 379 12.35 6.52 9.16
CA VAL A 379 11.23 7.35 8.69
C VAL A 379 10.02 6.98 9.54
N PRO A 380 9.32 7.96 10.14
CA PRO A 380 8.23 7.68 11.08
C PRO A 380 7.11 6.82 10.51
N GLN A 381 6.79 6.99 9.22
CA GLN A 381 5.74 6.21 8.57
C GLN A 381 6.19 5.74 7.19
N VAL A 382 6.25 4.43 7.00
CA VAL A 382 6.53 3.81 5.70
C VAL A 382 5.28 3.12 5.20
N ARG A 383 4.79 3.53 4.03
CA ARG A 383 3.55 3.03 3.40
C ARG A 383 3.84 2.42 2.04
N ALA A 384 3.01 1.48 1.62
CA ALA A 384 3.03 0.90 0.27
C ALA A 384 1.70 0.18 -0.03
N ASN A 385 1.36 0.01 -1.31
CA ASN A 385 0.27 -0.87 -1.73
C ASN A 385 0.75 -2.33 -1.72
N ARG A 386 0.55 -3.02 -0.59
CA ARG A 386 1.02 -4.40 -0.38
C ARG A 386 -0.13 -5.41 -0.26
N GLY A 387 -1.28 -5.11 -0.88
CA GLY A 387 -2.39 -6.04 -1.02
C GLY A 387 -2.20 -6.94 -2.25
N ALA A 388 -2.59 -6.47 -3.43
CA ALA A 388 -2.42 -7.17 -4.70
C ALA A 388 -1.03 -6.95 -5.33
N ASN A 389 -0.29 -5.95 -4.89
CA ASN A 389 1.05 -5.59 -5.34
C ASN A 389 1.14 -5.13 -6.82
N GLY A 390 0.08 -4.53 -7.37
CA GLY A 390 0.09 -3.87 -8.67
C GLY A 390 0.99 -2.63 -8.71
N ILE A 391 1.29 -2.12 -9.90
CA ILE A 391 1.99 -0.83 -10.07
C ILE A 391 1.02 0.31 -10.34
N ASP A 392 -0.25 0.01 -10.54
CA ASP A 392 -1.35 0.95 -10.79
C ASP A 392 -1.78 1.69 -9.53
N GLY A 393 -2.22 2.92 -9.66
CA GLY A 393 -2.84 3.75 -8.62
C GLY A 393 -1.96 4.07 -7.40
N GLN A 394 -0.67 3.83 -7.47
CA GLN A 394 0.22 4.00 -6.31
C GLN A 394 0.41 5.47 -5.95
N LEU A 395 0.52 6.36 -6.95
CA LEU A 395 0.62 7.80 -6.71
C LEU A 395 -0.68 8.36 -6.15
N SER A 396 -1.81 7.91 -6.69
CA SER A 396 -3.14 8.28 -6.18
C SER A 396 -3.31 7.83 -4.72
N THR A 397 -2.87 6.61 -4.37
CA THR A 397 -2.88 6.12 -2.98
C THR A 397 -1.97 6.97 -2.08
N TRP A 398 -0.75 7.28 -2.53
CA TRP A 398 0.16 8.15 -1.79
C TRP A 398 -0.44 9.51 -1.51
N LEU A 399 -0.99 10.19 -2.53
CA LEU A 399 -1.64 11.49 -2.37
C LEU A 399 -2.80 11.42 -1.38
N GLY A 400 -3.64 10.40 -1.47
CA GLY A 400 -4.73 10.19 -0.52
C GLY A 400 -4.26 9.93 0.91
N ALA A 401 -3.23 9.08 1.07
CA ALA A 401 -2.69 8.72 2.37
C ALA A 401 -2.00 9.89 3.08
N THR A 402 -1.49 10.85 2.33
CA THR A 402 -0.69 11.98 2.83
C THR A 402 -1.30 13.35 2.52
N ALA A 403 -2.60 13.42 2.21
CA ALA A 403 -3.24 14.63 1.69
C ALA A 403 -3.02 15.89 2.55
N HIS A 404 -2.86 15.74 3.87
CA HIS A 404 -2.64 16.82 4.83
C HIS A 404 -1.26 16.78 5.50
N GLU A 405 -0.31 16.01 4.95
CA GLU A 405 1.02 15.86 5.52
C GLU A 405 2.03 16.76 4.78
N GLU A 406 2.74 17.62 5.49
CA GLU A 406 3.97 18.26 4.99
C GLU A 406 5.10 17.24 4.92
N ASN A 407 6.08 17.48 4.07
CA ASN A 407 7.29 16.65 3.92
C ASN A 407 7.01 15.16 3.64
N ALA A 408 5.92 14.85 2.94
CA ALA A 408 5.59 13.51 2.53
C ALA A 408 6.33 13.14 1.23
N TRP A 409 7.04 12.01 1.24
CA TRP A 409 7.82 11.54 0.10
C TRP A 409 7.21 10.29 -0.51
N ALA A 410 7.44 10.09 -1.81
CA ALA A 410 7.19 8.81 -2.48
C ALA A 410 8.40 8.44 -3.33
N MET A 411 8.71 7.14 -3.45
CA MET A 411 9.70 6.63 -4.37
C MET A 411 9.09 5.51 -5.20
N VAL A 412 8.99 5.72 -6.51
CA VAL A 412 8.36 4.79 -7.46
C VAL A 412 9.23 4.60 -8.71
N GLY A 413 8.94 3.57 -9.50
CA GLY A 413 9.54 3.41 -10.81
C GLY A 413 8.82 4.24 -11.88
N ASP A 414 9.47 4.40 -13.04
CA ASP A 414 8.95 5.11 -14.21
C ASP A 414 7.61 4.56 -14.72
N LEU A 415 7.48 3.24 -14.89
CA LEU A 415 6.22 2.63 -15.34
C LEU A 415 5.08 2.83 -14.34
N THR A 416 5.38 2.91 -13.05
CA THR A 416 4.39 3.25 -12.02
C THR A 416 3.90 4.70 -12.18
N ALA A 417 4.81 5.63 -12.42
CA ALA A 417 4.47 7.03 -12.67
C ALA A 417 3.66 7.18 -13.97
N LEU A 418 4.07 6.51 -15.04
CA LEU A 418 3.36 6.51 -16.33
C LEU A 418 1.97 5.87 -16.24
N TYR A 419 1.79 4.90 -15.36
CA TYR A 419 0.48 4.26 -15.16
C TYR A 419 -0.52 5.19 -14.46
N ASP A 420 -0.06 6.15 -13.65
CA ASP A 420 -0.89 6.99 -12.77
C ASP A 420 -0.76 8.50 -13.10
N LEU A 421 -0.68 8.83 -14.39
CA LEU A 421 -0.43 10.20 -14.88
C LEU A 421 -1.49 11.23 -14.45
N ALA A 422 -2.72 10.77 -14.16
CA ALA A 422 -3.82 11.63 -13.74
C ALA A 422 -3.83 11.94 -12.23
N ALA A 423 -3.07 11.20 -11.41
CA ALA A 423 -3.04 11.36 -9.97
C ALA A 423 -2.82 12.82 -9.49
N PRO A 424 -1.92 13.62 -10.09
CA PRO A 424 -1.66 14.97 -9.64
C PRO A 424 -2.84 15.97 -9.83
N PHE A 425 -3.94 15.57 -10.47
CA PHE A 425 -5.17 16.39 -10.49
C PHE A 425 -5.65 16.77 -9.08
N LEU A 426 -5.32 15.94 -8.08
CA LEU A 426 -5.68 16.15 -6.67
C LEU A 426 -4.69 17.03 -5.90
N LEU A 427 -3.61 17.52 -6.52
CA LEU A 427 -2.63 18.36 -5.82
C LEU A 427 -3.22 19.68 -5.28
N GLY A 428 -4.18 20.26 -5.99
CA GLY A 428 -4.78 21.54 -5.57
C GLY A 428 -5.33 21.55 -4.13
N PRO A 429 -6.09 20.53 -3.69
CA PRO A 429 -6.59 20.45 -2.31
C PRO A 429 -5.63 19.74 -1.34
N CYS A 430 -4.50 19.17 -1.81
CA CYS A 430 -3.51 18.51 -0.95
C CYS A 430 -2.46 19.47 -0.43
N GLU A 431 -1.88 19.15 0.74
CA GLU A 431 -0.66 19.81 1.20
C GLU A 431 0.50 19.48 0.25
N THR A 432 1.29 20.48 -0.14
CA THR A 432 2.38 20.34 -1.12
C THR A 432 3.76 20.68 -0.57
N LYS A 433 3.82 21.35 0.58
CA LYS A 433 5.07 21.80 1.18
C LYS A 433 5.99 20.65 1.56
N GLY A 434 7.21 20.68 1.07
CA GLY A 434 8.21 19.66 1.32
C GLY A 434 7.89 18.30 0.66
N ARG A 435 6.84 18.21 -0.15
CA ARG A 435 6.42 16.99 -0.81
C ARG A 435 7.34 16.66 -1.99
N VAL A 436 7.84 15.42 -2.04
CA VAL A 436 8.75 14.97 -3.09
C VAL A 436 8.27 13.63 -3.68
N LEU A 437 8.09 13.63 -4.98
CA LEU A 437 7.91 12.42 -5.77
C LEU A 437 9.23 12.05 -6.44
N VAL A 438 9.90 11.02 -5.93
CA VAL A 438 11.08 10.43 -6.55
C VAL A 438 10.63 9.40 -7.58
N VAL A 439 11.03 9.58 -8.83
CA VAL A 439 10.80 8.59 -9.88
C VAL A 439 12.15 8.05 -10.34
N ILE A 440 12.40 6.76 -10.08
CA ILE A 440 13.55 6.04 -10.64
C ILE A 440 13.20 5.72 -12.08
N ASN A 441 13.74 6.52 -13.01
CA ASN A 441 13.52 6.37 -14.44
C ASN A 441 14.68 5.58 -15.06
N ASN A 442 14.59 4.26 -14.98
CA ASN A 442 15.58 3.33 -15.55
C ASN A 442 15.19 2.85 -16.95
N GLY A 443 14.14 3.44 -17.56
CA GLY A 443 13.68 3.18 -18.93
C GLY A 443 12.93 1.87 -19.08
N GLY A 444 12.12 1.46 -18.09
CA GLY A 444 11.19 0.32 -18.23
C GLY A 444 11.16 -0.65 -17.04
N GLY A 445 10.54 -1.81 -17.24
CA GLY A 445 10.36 -2.83 -16.21
C GLY A 445 11.62 -3.66 -15.92
N ARG A 446 12.70 -3.06 -15.44
CA ARG A 446 14.00 -3.70 -15.22
C ARG A 446 14.02 -4.81 -14.19
N ILE A 447 13.02 -4.92 -13.34
CA ILE A 447 12.85 -6.07 -12.43
C ILE A 447 12.87 -7.41 -13.18
N PHE A 448 12.41 -7.43 -14.44
CA PHE A 448 12.39 -8.66 -15.24
C PHE A 448 13.79 -9.15 -15.61
N GLU A 449 14.78 -8.26 -15.69
CA GLU A 449 16.20 -8.60 -15.92
C GLU A 449 16.81 -9.33 -14.71
N ARG A 450 16.22 -9.15 -13.51
CA ARG A 450 16.64 -9.75 -12.23
C ARG A 450 15.99 -11.10 -11.91
N LEU A 451 15.12 -11.61 -12.75
CA LEU A 451 14.42 -12.86 -12.51
C LEU A 451 15.16 -14.04 -13.19
N PRO A 452 15.83 -14.93 -12.44
CA PRO A 452 16.62 -16.02 -13.02
C PRO A 452 15.83 -16.91 -14.00
N ARG A 453 14.53 -17.10 -13.73
CA ARG A 453 13.62 -17.89 -14.59
C ARG A 453 13.39 -17.28 -15.97
N LEU A 454 13.75 -16.02 -16.19
CA LEU A 454 13.62 -15.32 -17.46
C LEU A 454 14.97 -15.19 -18.19
N ALA A 455 16.07 -15.67 -17.59
CA ALA A 455 17.42 -15.56 -18.17
C ALA A 455 17.53 -16.28 -19.54
N ASP A 456 16.82 -17.40 -19.70
CA ASP A 456 16.86 -18.22 -20.93
C ASP A 456 15.87 -17.76 -22.01
N MET A 457 15.13 -16.66 -21.77
CA MET A 457 14.21 -16.11 -22.78
C MET A 457 15.00 -15.52 -23.96
N GLN A 458 14.44 -15.64 -25.16
CA GLN A 458 14.94 -14.96 -26.35
C GLN A 458 15.00 -13.44 -26.13
N SER A 459 15.97 -12.76 -26.76
CA SER A 459 16.19 -11.32 -26.60
C SER A 459 14.93 -10.49 -26.86
N THR A 460 14.23 -10.77 -27.95
CA THR A 460 12.98 -10.08 -28.30
C THR A 460 11.89 -10.28 -27.23
N ALA A 461 11.76 -11.49 -26.67
CA ALA A 461 10.79 -11.75 -25.61
C ALA A 461 11.15 -11.02 -24.31
N ARG A 462 12.45 -10.93 -23.96
CA ARG A 462 12.92 -10.13 -22.83
C ARG A 462 12.62 -8.64 -23.02
N GLU A 463 12.85 -8.12 -24.22
CA GLU A 463 12.55 -6.73 -24.57
C GLU A 463 11.05 -6.41 -24.39
N LEU A 464 10.16 -7.30 -24.85
CA LEU A 464 8.72 -7.18 -24.61
C LEU A 464 8.37 -7.18 -23.11
N MET A 465 9.06 -7.96 -22.29
CA MET A 465 8.84 -7.99 -20.83
C MET A 465 9.31 -6.69 -20.17
N VAL A 466 10.45 -6.16 -20.57
CA VAL A 466 11.01 -4.91 -20.02
C VAL A 466 10.19 -3.70 -20.45
N ASN A 467 9.58 -3.74 -21.64
CA ASN A 467 8.83 -2.62 -22.21
C ASN A 467 9.64 -1.31 -22.19
N PRO A 468 10.80 -1.26 -22.88
CA PRO A 468 11.75 -0.16 -22.77
C PRO A 468 11.20 1.13 -23.38
N HIS A 469 11.56 2.26 -22.77
CA HIS A 469 11.19 3.59 -23.24
C HIS A 469 12.28 4.63 -22.97
N ALA A 470 12.13 5.82 -23.58
CA ALA A 470 12.98 6.97 -23.37
C ALA A 470 12.14 8.21 -23.02
N ILE A 471 11.10 8.03 -22.20
CA ILE A 471 10.19 9.10 -21.79
C ILE A 471 10.85 9.92 -20.70
N GLU A 472 10.85 11.25 -20.86
CA GLU A 472 11.26 12.24 -19.87
C GLU A 472 10.02 12.84 -19.19
N LEU A 473 10.10 13.06 -17.87
CA LEU A 473 8.94 13.45 -17.07
C LEU A 473 8.79 14.98 -16.88
N ALA A 474 9.71 15.80 -17.44
CA ALA A 474 9.66 17.26 -17.33
C ALA A 474 8.32 17.85 -17.83
N GLY A 475 7.81 17.34 -18.96
CA GLY A 475 6.52 17.78 -19.50
C GLY A 475 5.34 17.42 -18.60
N TRP A 476 5.39 16.29 -17.92
CA TRP A 476 4.38 15.88 -16.95
C TRP A 476 4.42 16.76 -15.70
N ALA A 477 5.60 17.07 -15.18
CA ALA A 477 5.74 18.00 -14.06
C ALA A 477 5.17 19.37 -14.41
N ALA A 478 5.50 19.91 -15.59
CA ALA A 478 5.00 21.19 -16.06
C ALA A 478 3.47 21.23 -16.23
N MET A 479 2.86 20.13 -16.72
CA MET A 479 1.41 20.00 -16.87
C MET A 479 0.66 20.21 -15.53
N TRP A 480 1.23 19.73 -14.44
CA TRP A 480 0.61 19.77 -13.11
C TRP A 480 1.17 20.84 -12.18
N GLY A 481 2.05 21.72 -12.68
CA GLY A 481 2.64 22.81 -11.88
C GLY A 481 3.58 22.31 -10.77
N MET A 482 4.17 21.13 -10.93
CA MET A 482 5.19 20.62 -10.03
C MET A 482 6.55 21.25 -10.32
N ASN A 483 7.37 21.47 -9.30
CA ASN A 483 8.78 21.69 -9.49
C ASN A 483 9.43 20.45 -10.10
N TYR A 484 10.44 20.65 -10.93
CA TYR A 484 11.13 19.52 -11.58
C TYR A 484 12.63 19.59 -11.35
N CYS A 485 13.18 18.48 -10.91
CA CYS A 485 14.61 18.27 -10.76
C CYS A 485 14.99 16.93 -11.40
N ARG A 486 15.97 16.96 -12.32
CA ARG A 486 16.53 15.75 -12.95
C ARG A 486 17.92 15.53 -12.43
N VAL A 487 18.21 14.32 -11.97
CA VAL A 487 19.52 13.96 -11.43
C VAL A 487 20.05 12.70 -12.13
N SER A 488 21.31 12.70 -12.48
CA SER A 488 22.03 11.60 -13.09
C SER A 488 23.39 11.33 -12.45
N GLN A 489 23.88 12.28 -11.67
CA GLN A 489 25.10 12.17 -10.89
C GLN A 489 24.83 12.58 -9.44
N PRO A 490 25.50 11.97 -8.44
CA PRO A 490 25.26 12.28 -7.01
C PRO A 490 25.35 13.78 -6.69
N ASP A 491 26.29 14.50 -7.29
CA ASP A 491 26.52 15.93 -7.07
C ASP A 491 25.32 16.81 -7.52
N ASP A 492 24.45 16.30 -8.39
CA ASP A 492 23.21 17.00 -8.80
C ASP A 492 22.26 17.26 -7.60
N LEU A 493 22.41 16.50 -6.51
CA LEU A 493 21.61 16.66 -5.28
C LEU A 493 22.18 17.65 -4.26
N ASP A 494 23.40 18.15 -4.41
CA ASP A 494 24.08 19.00 -3.41
C ASP A 494 23.28 20.24 -3.03
N HIS A 495 22.46 20.75 -3.94
CA HIS A 495 21.60 21.91 -3.74
C HIS A 495 20.10 21.57 -3.75
N PHE A 496 19.76 20.29 -3.71
CA PHE A 496 18.36 19.88 -3.69
C PHE A 496 17.70 20.25 -2.37
N THR A 497 16.62 21.02 -2.47
CA THR A 497 15.74 21.34 -1.34
C THR A 497 14.29 21.21 -1.78
N ALA A 498 13.49 20.51 -0.98
CA ALA A 498 12.06 20.48 -1.19
C ALA A 498 11.44 21.86 -0.84
N GLY A 499 10.61 22.38 -1.75
CA GLY A 499 10.00 23.72 -1.64
C GLY A 499 8.57 23.71 -1.12
N GLU A 500 7.87 24.83 -1.30
CA GLU A 500 6.45 24.98 -0.97
C GLU A 500 5.54 24.20 -1.94
N THR A 501 6.01 23.98 -3.17
CA THR A 501 5.31 23.21 -4.21
C THR A 501 5.92 21.83 -4.30
N MET A 502 5.09 20.81 -4.54
CA MET A 502 5.55 19.44 -4.77
C MET A 502 6.64 19.39 -5.83
N THR A 503 7.70 18.66 -5.55
CA THR A 503 8.82 18.46 -6.47
C THR A 503 8.79 17.05 -7.05
N LEU A 504 8.86 16.94 -8.37
CA LEU A 504 9.19 15.72 -9.09
C LEU A 504 10.72 15.62 -9.21
N LEU A 505 11.31 14.68 -8.51
CA LEU A 505 12.73 14.33 -8.60
C LEU A 505 12.89 13.12 -9.51
N GLU A 506 13.28 13.34 -10.75
CA GLU A 506 13.53 12.29 -11.73
C GLU A 506 14.99 11.84 -11.64
N VAL A 507 15.19 10.61 -11.18
CA VAL A 507 16.50 9.97 -11.02
C VAL A 507 16.76 9.08 -12.22
N ILE A 508 17.90 9.30 -12.91
CA ILE A 508 18.33 8.52 -14.09
C ILE A 508 19.54 7.68 -13.70
N PRO A 509 19.38 6.43 -13.26
CA PRO A 509 20.50 5.56 -12.94
C PRO A 509 21.34 5.25 -14.17
N ASP A 510 22.67 5.12 -14.00
CA ASP A 510 23.51 4.59 -15.06
C ASP A 510 23.26 3.09 -15.25
N ARG A 511 22.94 2.71 -16.47
CA ARG A 511 22.54 1.34 -16.79
C ARG A 511 23.72 0.35 -16.69
N GLN A 512 24.92 0.79 -17.07
CA GLN A 512 26.10 -0.05 -17.02
C GLN A 512 26.51 -0.30 -15.57
N GLN A 513 26.63 0.76 -14.77
CA GLN A 513 26.95 0.65 -13.34
C GLN A 513 25.89 -0.20 -12.61
N THR A 514 24.59 -0.03 -12.92
CA THR A 514 23.52 -0.86 -12.35
C THR A 514 23.70 -2.34 -12.70
N GLY A 515 24.03 -2.65 -13.96
CA GLY A 515 24.30 -4.03 -14.40
C GLY A 515 25.50 -4.65 -13.67
N GLU A 516 26.63 -3.94 -13.65
CA GLU A 516 27.88 -4.38 -12.98
C GLU A 516 27.69 -4.51 -11.46
N PHE A 517 26.94 -3.58 -10.82
CA PHE A 517 26.57 -3.68 -9.42
C PHE A 517 25.88 -5.01 -9.13
N TRP A 518 24.81 -5.33 -9.86
CA TRP A 518 24.06 -6.55 -9.63
C TRP A 518 24.85 -7.82 -9.94
N GLU A 519 25.72 -7.81 -10.94
CA GLU A 519 26.61 -8.95 -11.20
C GLU A 519 27.58 -9.22 -10.04
N ARG A 520 28.15 -8.17 -9.44
CA ARG A 520 28.99 -8.31 -8.26
C ARG A 520 28.21 -8.67 -7.01
N TRP A 521 27.02 -8.08 -6.83
CA TRP A 521 26.09 -8.44 -5.76
C TRP A 521 25.81 -9.94 -5.73
N ASP A 522 25.53 -10.54 -6.88
CA ASP A 522 25.20 -11.97 -6.97
C ASP A 522 26.40 -12.87 -6.62
N ARG A 523 27.63 -12.35 -6.71
CA ARG A 523 28.88 -13.04 -6.36
C ARG A 523 29.37 -12.79 -4.94
N LEU A 524 28.77 -11.87 -4.19
CA LEU A 524 29.14 -11.64 -2.79
C LEU A 524 28.98 -12.93 -1.96
N THR A 525 29.93 -13.28 -1.14
CA THR A 525 29.99 -14.52 -0.33
C THR A 525 29.86 -14.23 1.16
#